data_9ac5aee167599fa481fc684e5b644485
#
_entry.id   9ac5aee167599fa481fc684e5b644485
#
_cell.length_a   1.000
_cell.length_b   1.000
_cell.length_c   1.000
_cell.angle_alpha   90.00
_cell.angle_beta   90.00
_cell.angle_gamma   90.00
#
_symmetry.space_group_name_H-M   'P 1'
#
loop_
_entity.id
_entity.type
_entity.pdbx_description
1 polymer ?
#
loop_
_entity_poly.entity_id
_entity_poly.type
_entity_poly.pdbx_seq_one_letter_code
_entity_poly.pdbx_strand_id
1 'polypeptide(L)'
;MKILIIQNRIGIGDMIIFLPFIEAISKKFGVPVSCLLKKNTKADQILKNNKFIKEIIFLERDKQNGKHDGFKGSIDLIFSLRNCKFDKVFIFNSSLRFNLISKLSGIKKIYQYPLFKKNKQHIIITAQRFLNKELGINVESKPIINIDNKSISNAKLKYNIDHNFKNILLGIGGSGPTKRIPPNIIIKFMELICDTNAAKFFLATGKDIDEQIILKEIMNSKFKDRCIPLDNLNIVDILPI
;
A
#
# COMPACT_ATOMS: atom_id res chain seq x y z
N MET A 1 -15.61 17.89 -12.61
CA MET A 1 -14.17 18.02 -12.33
C MET A 1 -13.56 16.64 -12.15
N LYS A 2 -12.45 16.37 -12.82
CA LYS A 2 -11.68 15.12 -12.73
C LYS A 2 -10.31 15.39 -12.17
N ILE A 3 -9.90 14.65 -11.16
CA ILE A 3 -8.62 14.86 -10.46
C ILE A 3 -7.79 13.61 -10.57
N LEU A 4 -6.51 13.75 -10.96
CA LEU A 4 -5.52 12.70 -10.99
C LEU A 4 -4.57 12.84 -9.79
N ILE A 5 -4.24 11.74 -9.16
CA ILE A 5 -3.16 11.66 -8.17
C ILE A 5 -2.06 10.75 -8.72
N ILE A 6 -0.82 11.21 -8.69
CA ILE A 6 0.34 10.43 -9.12
C ILE A 6 1.21 10.12 -7.90
N GLN A 7 1.24 8.85 -7.53
CA GLN A 7 2.12 8.30 -6.51
C GLN A 7 2.88 7.10 -7.10
N ASN A 8 4.18 7.21 -7.26
CA ASN A 8 5.01 6.23 -7.98
C ASN A 8 5.90 5.38 -7.07
N ARG A 9 5.69 5.42 -5.75
CA ARG A 9 6.42 4.56 -4.81
C ARG A 9 5.98 3.11 -4.94
N ILE A 10 6.84 2.23 -4.47
CA ILE A 10 6.70 0.79 -4.63
C ILE A 10 6.27 0.18 -3.30
N GLY A 11 5.24 -0.65 -3.36
CA GLY A 11 4.81 -1.47 -2.23
C GLY A 11 3.48 -1.05 -1.60
N ILE A 12 2.91 -2.01 -0.89
CA ILE A 12 1.61 -1.89 -0.20
C ILE A 12 1.69 -0.83 0.90
N GLY A 13 2.76 -0.85 1.70
CA GLY A 13 2.94 0.09 2.81
C GLY A 13 2.98 1.55 2.35
N ASP A 14 3.70 1.85 1.26
CA ASP A 14 3.71 3.20 0.69
C ASP A 14 2.31 3.63 0.24
N MET A 15 1.51 2.71 -0.35
CA MET A 15 0.14 3.00 -0.76
C MET A 15 -0.74 3.36 0.44
N ILE A 16 -0.66 2.58 1.50
CA ILE A 16 -1.44 2.79 2.73
C ILE A 16 -1.05 4.12 3.38
N ILE A 17 0.24 4.44 3.47
CA ILE A 17 0.73 5.72 4.01
C ILE A 17 0.14 6.92 3.26
N PHE A 18 -0.02 6.82 1.94
CA PHE A 18 -0.55 7.91 1.12
C PHE A 18 -2.09 7.99 1.09
N LEU A 19 -2.79 6.97 1.54
CA LEU A 19 -4.25 6.90 1.50
C LEU A 19 -4.94 8.11 2.17
N PRO A 20 -4.58 8.56 3.39
CA PRO A 20 -5.20 9.72 4.02
C PRO A 20 -5.07 11.01 3.19
N PHE A 21 -3.95 11.19 2.49
CA PHE A 21 -3.70 12.35 1.64
C PHE A 21 -4.55 12.30 0.36
N ILE A 22 -4.72 11.12 -0.23
CA ILE A 22 -5.59 10.88 -1.38
C ILE A 22 -7.05 11.20 -1.01
N GLU A 23 -7.50 10.68 0.12
CA GLU A 23 -8.86 10.91 0.63
C GLU A 23 -9.10 12.39 0.99
N ALA A 24 -8.10 13.06 1.57
CA ALA A 24 -8.20 14.49 1.90
C ALA A 24 -8.40 15.36 0.64
N ILE A 25 -7.72 15.04 -0.46
CA ILE A 25 -7.91 15.71 -1.76
C ILE A 25 -9.34 15.46 -2.27
N SER A 26 -9.80 14.20 -2.25
CA SER A 26 -11.16 13.86 -2.65
C SER A 26 -12.21 14.61 -1.84
N LYS A 27 -12.07 14.65 -0.52
CA LYS A 27 -12.96 15.39 0.41
C LYS A 27 -12.94 16.89 0.13
N LYS A 28 -11.74 17.48 -0.06
CA LYS A 28 -11.59 18.94 -0.32
C LYS A 28 -12.31 19.37 -1.58
N PHE A 29 -12.34 18.55 -2.61
CA PHE A 29 -12.97 18.87 -3.88
C PHE A 29 -14.38 18.28 -4.06
N GLY A 30 -14.86 17.47 -3.13
CA GLY A 30 -16.17 16.84 -3.17
C GLY A 30 -16.36 15.83 -4.31
N VAL A 31 -15.25 15.28 -4.86
CA VAL A 31 -15.30 14.31 -5.97
C VAL A 31 -14.30 13.18 -5.73
N PRO A 32 -14.63 11.92 -6.11
CA PRO A 32 -13.66 10.84 -6.08
C PRO A 32 -12.55 11.07 -7.10
N VAL A 33 -11.33 10.67 -6.75
CA VAL A 33 -10.11 10.91 -7.52
C VAL A 33 -9.66 9.66 -8.27
N SER A 34 -8.99 9.85 -9.41
CA SER A 34 -8.29 8.78 -10.12
C SER A 34 -6.83 8.74 -9.65
N CYS A 35 -6.25 7.54 -9.50
CA CYS A 35 -4.90 7.37 -9.00
C CYS A 35 -4.01 6.66 -10.01
N LEU A 36 -2.87 7.26 -10.37
CA LEU A 36 -1.80 6.63 -11.16
C LEU A 36 -0.78 6.01 -10.18
N LEU A 37 -0.79 4.69 -10.07
CA LEU A 37 -0.05 3.91 -9.07
C LEU A 37 0.69 2.75 -9.72
N LYS A 38 1.71 2.20 -9.05
CA LYS A 38 2.37 0.98 -9.51
C LYS A 38 1.55 -0.27 -9.16
N LYS A 39 1.62 -1.30 -10.00
CA LYS A 39 0.85 -2.55 -9.83
C LYS A 39 1.19 -3.30 -8.53
N ASN A 40 2.44 -3.26 -8.10
CA ASN A 40 2.89 -3.91 -6.87
C ASN A 40 2.38 -3.24 -5.57
N THR A 41 1.69 -2.11 -5.64
CA THR A 41 0.96 -1.52 -4.52
C THR A 41 -0.28 -2.31 -4.13
N LYS A 42 -0.77 -3.21 -5.00
CA LYS A 42 -2.02 -3.97 -4.82
C LYS A 42 -3.24 -3.06 -4.55
N ALA A 43 -3.19 -1.83 -5.05
CA ALA A 43 -4.21 -0.82 -4.79
C ALA A 43 -5.60 -1.24 -5.30
N ASP A 44 -5.67 -1.93 -6.43
CA ASP A 44 -6.89 -2.49 -7.00
C ASP A 44 -7.60 -3.50 -6.07
N GLN A 45 -6.82 -4.19 -5.24
CA GLN A 45 -7.32 -5.14 -4.26
C GLN A 45 -7.72 -4.43 -2.95
N ILE A 46 -6.83 -3.58 -2.43
CA ILE A 46 -7.00 -2.94 -1.11
C ILE A 46 -8.06 -1.84 -1.14
N LEU A 47 -8.17 -1.11 -2.26
CA LEU A 47 -8.98 0.10 -2.36
C LEU A 47 -10.27 -0.08 -3.18
N LYS A 48 -10.63 -1.30 -3.53
CA LYS A 48 -11.78 -1.63 -4.37
C LYS A 48 -13.09 -0.97 -3.90
N ASN A 49 -13.30 -0.87 -2.59
CA ASN A 49 -14.51 -0.32 -1.98
C ASN A 49 -14.29 1.08 -1.38
N ASN A 50 -13.21 1.77 -1.76
CA ASN A 50 -12.93 3.10 -1.23
C ASN A 50 -13.72 4.17 -2.01
N LYS A 51 -14.71 4.78 -1.37
CA LYS A 51 -15.61 5.80 -1.98
C LYS A 51 -14.91 7.07 -2.46
N PHE A 52 -13.69 7.33 -2.00
CA PHE A 52 -12.92 8.50 -2.40
C PHE A 52 -12.07 8.28 -3.65
N ILE A 53 -11.99 7.02 -4.13
CA ILE A 53 -11.20 6.64 -5.29
C ILE A 53 -12.17 6.17 -6.39
N LYS A 54 -12.09 6.83 -7.55
CA LYS A 54 -12.90 6.53 -8.72
C LYS A 54 -12.35 5.35 -9.50
N GLU A 55 -11.06 5.38 -9.76
CA GLU A 55 -10.35 4.39 -10.56
C GLU A 55 -8.86 4.37 -10.26
N ILE A 56 -8.23 3.24 -10.54
CA ILE A 56 -6.79 3.06 -10.44
C ILE A 56 -6.24 2.81 -11.84
N ILE A 57 -5.32 3.68 -12.26
CA ILE A 57 -4.57 3.56 -13.50
C ILE A 57 -3.20 3.00 -13.13
N PHE A 58 -2.80 1.89 -13.73
CA PHE A 58 -1.50 1.30 -13.42
C PHE A 58 -0.38 1.92 -14.23
N LEU A 59 0.64 2.40 -13.50
CA LEU A 59 1.92 2.79 -14.06
C LEU A 59 2.76 1.52 -14.28
N GLU A 60 2.74 1.01 -15.49
CA GLU A 60 3.53 -0.13 -15.92
C GLU A 60 4.95 0.32 -16.27
N ARG A 61 5.75 0.47 -15.23
CA ARG A 61 7.15 0.86 -15.30
C ARG A 61 7.96 -0.09 -14.45
N ASP A 62 8.37 -1.19 -15.05
CA ASP A 62 9.19 -2.21 -14.44
C ASP A 62 10.57 -2.24 -15.09
N LYS A 63 11.54 -2.88 -14.45
CA LYS A 63 12.96 -2.84 -14.79
C LYS A 63 13.33 -3.26 -16.21
N GLN A 64 12.42 -3.89 -16.95
CA GLN A 64 12.64 -4.31 -18.35
C GLN A 64 11.32 -4.26 -19.13
N ASN A 65 11.22 -3.34 -20.09
CA ASN A 65 10.15 -3.26 -21.10
C ASN A 65 8.70 -3.03 -20.58
N GLY A 66 8.51 -2.29 -19.51
CA GLY A 66 7.18 -1.84 -19.11
C GLY A 66 6.55 -0.90 -20.15
N LYS A 67 5.25 -1.00 -20.39
CA LYS A 67 4.50 -0.16 -21.34
C LYS A 67 4.82 1.34 -21.21
N HIS A 68 5.11 1.81 -20.01
CA HIS A 68 5.38 3.22 -19.69
C HIS A 68 6.88 3.52 -19.50
N ASP A 69 7.79 2.63 -19.96
CA ASP A 69 9.23 2.86 -19.88
C ASP A 69 9.77 3.70 -21.07
N GLY A 70 10.88 4.39 -20.82
CA GLY A 70 11.57 5.20 -21.82
C GLY A 70 10.76 6.37 -22.37
N PHE A 71 11.15 6.84 -23.53
CA PHE A 71 10.50 7.96 -24.22
C PHE A 71 9.16 7.54 -24.83
N LYS A 72 9.12 6.41 -25.53
CA LYS A 72 7.89 5.85 -26.11
C LYS A 72 6.80 5.64 -25.05
N GLY A 73 7.15 5.01 -23.92
CA GLY A 73 6.20 4.81 -22.83
C GLY A 73 5.74 6.10 -22.14
N SER A 74 6.52 7.19 -22.24
CA SER A 74 6.05 8.52 -21.82
C SER A 74 4.99 9.07 -22.76
N ILE A 75 5.16 8.89 -24.07
CA ILE A 75 4.18 9.27 -25.10
C ILE A 75 2.88 8.48 -24.90
N ASP A 76 2.95 7.17 -24.72
CA ASP A 76 1.78 6.33 -24.48
C ASP A 76 1.00 6.78 -23.23
N LEU A 77 1.71 7.14 -22.16
CA LEU A 77 1.09 7.66 -20.94
C LEU A 77 0.45 9.03 -21.17
N ILE A 78 1.07 9.93 -21.98
CA ILE A 78 0.50 11.22 -22.34
C ILE A 78 -0.85 11.03 -23.06
N PHE A 79 -0.90 10.16 -24.07
CA PHE A 79 -2.15 9.91 -24.81
C PHE A 79 -3.22 9.27 -23.91
N SER A 80 -2.85 8.32 -23.07
CA SER A 80 -3.76 7.69 -22.11
C SER A 80 -4.38 8.72 -21.15
N LEU A 81 -3.56 9.60 -20.57
CA LEU A 81 -4.05 10.62 -19.64
C LEU A 81 -4.84 11.74 -20.36
N ARG A 82 -4.48 12.09 -21.60
CA ARG A 82 -5.22 13.06 -22.42
C ARG A 82 -6.66 12.59 -22.68
N ASN A 83 -6.86 11.32 -22.97
CA ASN A 83 -8.18 10.75 -23.19
C ASN A 83 -9.05 10.79 -21.93
N CYS A 84 -8.45 10.74 -20.75
CA CYS A 84 -9.17 10.84 -19.48
C CYS A 84 -9.69 12.26 -19.18
N LYS A 85 -9.10 13.32 -19.79
CA LYS A 85 -9.47 14.74 -19.63
C LYS A 85 -9.49 15.19 -18.18
N PHE A 86 -8.36 15.03 -17.46
CA PHE A 86 -8.21 15.50 -16.09
C PHE A 86 -8.10 17.03 -16.04
N ASP A 87 -8.75 17.65 -15.05
CA ASP A 87 -8.69 19.10 -14.80
C ASP A 87 -7.49 19.49 -13.93
N LYS A 88 -7.16 18.61 -12.97
CA LYS A 88 -6.11 18.82 -11.95
C LYS A 88 -5.31 17.55 -11.73
N VAL A 89 -4.03 17.72 -11.38
CA VAL A 89 -3.17 16.62 -10.94
C VAL A 89 -2.39 17.00 -9.68
N PHE A 90 -2.28 16.03 -8.75
CA PHE A 90 -1.42 16.12 -7.56
C PHE A 90 -0.31 15.08 -7.68
N ILE A 91 0.95 15.55 -7.77
CA ILE A 91 2.12 14.71 -7.99
C ILE A 91 2.94 14.64 -6.71
N PHE A 92 2.90 13.50 -6.03
CA PHE A 92 3.61 13.24 -4.77
C PHE A 92 5.07 12.83 -4.98
N ASN A 93 5.74 13.50 -5.90
CA ASN A 93 7.18 13.35 -6.14
C ASN A 93 7.74 14.59 -6.87
N SER A 94 9.09 14.70 -6.93
CA SER A 94 9.81 15.81 -7.56
C SER A 94 10.27 15.47 -9.00
N SER A 95 9.58 14.59 -9.71
CA SER A 95 9.97 14.13 -11.04
C SER A 95 9.53 15.10 -12.13
N LEU A 96 10.49 15.67 -12.85
CA LEU A 96 10.23 16.50 -14.03
C LEU A 96 9.43 15.72 -15.09
N ARG A 97 9.68 14.42 -15.22
CA ARG A 97 8.96 13.56 -16.18
C ARG A 97 7.44 13.61 -15.98
N PHE A 98 6.94 13.42 -14.75
CA PHE A 98 5.50 13.45 -14.49
C PHE A 98 4.91 14.84 -14.66
N ASN A 99 5.68 15.90 -14.40
CA ASN A 99 5.27 17.26 -14.68
C ASN A 99 5.04 17.46 -16.19
N LEU A 100 6.03 17.08 -17.01
CA LEU A 100 5.95 17.20 -18.48
C LEU A 100 4.82 16.34 -19.05
N ILE A 101 4.69 15.09 -18.62
CA ILE A 101 3.59 14.21 -19.04
C ILE A 101 2.24 14.87 -18.74
N SER A 102 2.05 15.40 -17.53
CA SER A 102 0.80 16.04 -17.14
C SER A 102 0.49 17.28 -17.99
N LYS A 103 1.51 18.14 -18.25
CA LYS A 103 1.35 19.31 -19.12
C LYS A 103 0.98 18.91 -20.55
N LEU A 104 1.72 17.96 -21.13
CA LEU A 104 1.49 17.49 -22.50
C LEU A 104 0.17 16.70 -22.64
N SER A 105 -0.37 16.14 -21.55
CA SER A 105 -1.70 15.55 -21.53
C SER A 105 -2.84 16.59 -21.48
N GLY A 106 -2.53 17.89 -21.41
CA GLY A 106 -3.51 18.97 -21.38
C GLY A 106 -4.11 19.25 -20.00
N ILE A 107 -3.50 18.78 -18.92
CA ILE A 107 -3.99 19.04 -17.55
C ILE A 107 -3.66 20.48 -17.17
N LYS A 108 -4.70 21.27 -16.84
CA LYS A 108 -4.59 22.72 -16.65
C LYS A 108 -3.92 23.11 -15.32
N LYS A 109 -4.20 22.38 -14.23
CA LYS A 109 -3.68 22.69 -12.89
C LYS A 109 -2.84 21.55 -12.36
N ILE A 110 -1.53 21.83 -12.18
CA ILE A 110 -0.54 20.85 -11.71
C ILE A 110 -0.01 21.30 -10.36
N TYR A 111 -0.24 20.48 -9.34
CA TYR A 111 0.32 20.61 -8.00
C TYR A 111 1.38 19.54 -7.83
N GLN A 112 2.59 19.91 -7.42
CA GLN A 112 3.71 18.99 -7.34
C GLN A 112 4.69 19.38 -6.23
N TYR A 113 5.39 18.39 -5.69
CA TYR A 113 6.58 18.64 -4.86
C TYR A 113 7.60 19.48 -5.63
N PRO A 114 8.38 20.37 -4.93
CA PRO A 114 9.38 21.18 -5.57
C PRO A 114 10.32 20.34 -6.46
N LEU A 115 10.46 20.75 -7.72
CA LEU A 115 11.40 20.13 -8.65
C LEU A 115 12.85 20.37 -8.18
N PHE A 116 13.72 19.41 -8.43
CA PHE A 116 15.16 19.45 -8.15
C PHE A 116 15.53 19.59 -6.66
N LYS A 117 14.57 19.62 -5.75
CA LYS A 117 14.83 19.66 -4.33
C LYS A 117 14.78 18.25 -3.73
N LYS A 118 15.95 17.72 -3.28
CA LYS A 118 15.95 16.48 -2.50
C LYS A 118 15.29 16.74 -1.15
N ASN A 119 14.19 16.06 -0.92
CA ASN A 119 13.50 16.16 0.36
C ASN A 119 14.13 15.19 1.35
N LYS A 120 14.78 15.72 2.38
CA LYS A 120 15.39 14.94 3.47
C LYS A 120 14.39 14.55 4.56
N GLN A 121 13.12 14.96 4.43
CA GLN A 121 12.09 14.75 5.44
C GLN A 121 11.35 13.43 5.22
N HIS A 122 10.76 12.93 6.29
CA HIS A 122 9.86 11.77 6.22
C HIS A 122 8.71 12.02 5.24
N ILE A 123 8.31 10.98 4.53
CA ILE A 123 7.31 11.07 3.44
C ILE A 123 5.97 11.64 3.91
N ILE A 124 5.54 11.31 5.11
CA ILE A 124 4.31 11.82 5.74
C ILE A 124 4.39 13.34 5.91
N ILE A 125 5.46 13.83 6.53
CA ILE A 125 5.68 15.27 6.78
C ILE A 125 5.71 16.04 5.47
N THR A 126 6.34 15.46 4.45
CA THR A 126 6.40 16.05 3.11
C THR A 126 5.01 16.17 2.50
N ALA A 127 4.20 15.12 2.57
CA ALA A 127 2.84 15.11 2.04
C ALA A 127 1.93 16.08 2.81
N GLN A 128 2.04 16.14 4.15
CA GLN A 128 1.31 17.10 4.99
C GLN A 128 1.62 18.53 4.60
N ARG A 129 2.91 18.89 4.51
CA ARG A 129 3.34 20.25 4.12
C ARG A 129 2.90 20.61 2.71
N PHE A 130 2.94 19.67 1.79
CA PHE A 130 2.48 19.86 0.43
C PHE A 130 0.99 20.20 0.38
N LEU A 131 0.13 19.40 1.01
CA LEU A 131 -1.30 19.66 1.00
C LEU A 131 -1.68 20.91 1.82
N ASN A 132 -0.99 21.19 2.90
CA ASN A 132 -1.18 22.45 3.63
C ASN A 132 -0.84 23.64 2.76
N LYS A 133 0.31 23.63 2.08
CA LYS A 133 0.74 24.72 1.20
C LYS A 133 -0.21 24.91 0.01
N GLU A 134 -0.58 23.84 -0.68
CA GLU A 134 -1.33 23.93 -1.94
C GLU A 134 -2.85 24.04 -1.75
N LEU A 135 -3.39 23.53 -0.65
CA LEU A 135 -4.84 23.45 -0.41
C LEU A 135 -5.30 24.08 0.91
N GLY A 136 -4.39 24.49 1.78
CA GLY A 136 -4.71 25.01 3.11
C GLY A 136 -5.32 23.95 4.04
N ILE A 137 -5.02 22.67 3.85
CA ILE A 137 -5.58 21.57 4.66
C ILE A 137 -4.51 20.86 5.49
N ASN A 138 -4.85 20.57 6.73
CA ASN A 138 -4.06 19.71 7.60
C ASN A 138 -4.61 18.30 7.54
N VAL A 139 -3.73 17.32 7.26
CA VAL A 139 -4.10 15.92 7.12
C VAL A 139 -3.46 15.10 8.22
N GLU A 140 -4.28 14.43 9.02
CA GLU A 140 -3.79 13.42 9.96
C GLU A 140 -3.43 12.15 9.19
N SER A 141 -2.22 11.62 9.42
CA SER A 141 -1.75 10.40 8.75
C SER A 141 -2.24 9.15 9.47
N LYS A 142 -3.56 8.93 9.45
CA LYS A 142 -4.23 7.73 9.96
C LYS A 142 -4.94 7.02 8.80
N PRO A 143 -4.30 6.04 8.15
CA PRO A 143 -4.94 5.28 7.08
C PRO A 143 -6.05 4.40 7.65
N ILE A 144 -7.18 4.37 6.97
CA ILE A 144 -8.30 3.47 7.28
C ILE A 144 -8.60 2.64 6.04
N ILE A 145 -8.59 1.32 6.19
CA ILE A 145 -9.02 0.39 5.15
C ILE A 145 -10.39 -0.14 5.53
N ASN A 146 -11.38 0.08 4.67
CA ASN A 146 -12.73 -0.41 4.89
C ASN A 146 -12.82 -1.87 4.45
N ILE A 147 -13.09 -2.75 5.39
CA ILE A 147 -13.32 -4.18 5.16
C ILE A 147 -14.79 -4.46 5.48
N ASP A 148 -15.48 -5.17 4.60
CA ASP A 148 -16.88 -5.51 4.83
C ASP A 148 -17.04 -6.56 5.94
N ASN A 149 -18.14 -6.46 6.69
CA ASN A 149 -18.42 -7.32 7.83
C ASN A 149 -18.54 -8.80 7.46
N LYS A 150 -18.99 -9.10 6.24
CA LYS A 150 -19.10 -10.49 5.77
C LYS A 150 -17.72 -11.11 5.59
N SER A 151 -16.77 -10.38 5.02
CA SER A 151 -15.37 -10.82 4.89
C SER A 151 -14.74 -11.06 6.26
N ILE A 152 -14.97 -10.17 7.24
CA ILE A 152 -14.49 -10.34 8.61
C ILE A 152 -15.09 -11.59 9.25
N SER A 153 -16.41 -11.79 9.14
CA SER A 153 -17.09 -12.96 9.71
C SER A 153 -16.59 -14.27 9.08
N ASN A 154 -16.42 -14.28 7.75
CA ASN A 154 -15.89 -15.45 7.03
C ASN A 154 -14.44 -15.76 7.46
N ALA A 155 -13.59 -14.75 7.62
CA ALA A 155 -12.22 -14.94 8.09
C ALA A 155 -12.18 -15.51 9.52
N LYS A 156 -13.02 -14.99 10.41
CA LYS A 156 -13.14 -15.51 11.79
C LYS A 156 -13.50 -16.97 11.82
N LEU A 157 -14.48 -17.40 11.01
CA LEU A 157 -14.89 -18.81 10.91
C LEU A 157 -13.77 -19.67 10.30
N LYS A 158 -13.23 -19.25 9.16
CA LYS A 158 -12.22 -20.01 8.40
C LYS A 158 -10.96 -20.29 9.20
N TYR A 159 -10.51 -19.29 9.97
CA TYR A 159 -9.26 -19.38 10.72
C TYR A 159 -9.46 -19.61 12.21
N ASN A 160 -10.69 -19.91 12.62
CA ASN A 160 -11.05 -20.16 14.02
C ASN A 160 -10.49 -19.08 14.97
N ILE A 161 -10.78 -17.81 14.62
CA ILE A 161 -10.35 -16.65 15.41
C ILE A 161 -11.25 -16.56 16.64
N ASP A 162 -10.71 -16.99 17.77
CA ASP A 162 -11.42 -17.04 19.05
C ASP A 162 -10.94 -15.91 19.96
N HIS A 163 -11.87 -15.15 20.53
CA HIS A 163 -11.59 -14.05 21.46
C HIS A 163 -11.03 -14.51 22.82
N ASN A 164 -11.14 -15.78 23.16
CA ASN A 164 -10.51 -16.37 24.34
C ASN A 164 -8.98 -16.46 24.22
N PHE A 165 -8.46 -16.31 23.01
CA PHE A 165 -7.03 -16.29 22.73
C PHE A 165 -6.58 -14.88 22.31
N LYS A 166 -5.35 -14.55 22.68
CA LYS A 166 -4.66 -13.40 22.12
C LYS A 166 -4.22 -13.74 20.69
N ASN A 167 -4.95 -13.22 19.70
CA ASN A 167 -4.64 -13.47 18.29
C ASN A 167 -3.54 -12.50 17.83
N ILE A 168 -2.42 -13.03 17.37
CA ILE A 168 -1.23 -12.26 16.99
C ILE A 168 -0.85 -12.56 15.53
N LEU A 169 -0.92 -11.56 14.67
CA LEU A 169 -0.45 -11.66 13.29
C LEU A 169 1.05 -11.36 13.24
N LEU A 170 1.83 -12.30 12.72
CA LEU A 170 3.26 -12.16 12.48
C LEU A 170 3.54 -12.14 10.97
N GLY A 171 4.05 -11.01 10.48
CA GLY A 171 4.59 -10.92 9.13
C GLY A 171 6.00 -11.50 9.09
N ILE A 172 6.13 -12.72 8.61
CA ILE A 172 7.43 -13.40 8.51
C ILE A 172 8.21 -12.89 7.29
N GLY A 173 7.47 -12.44 6.26
CA GLY A 173 8.01 -11.95 5.02
C GLY A 173 8.60 -10.54 5.10
N GLY A 174 9.47 -10.24 4.14
CA GLY A 174 10.03 -8.90 3.98
C GLY A 174 10.74 -8.73 2.65
N SER A 175 10.75 -7.52 2.09
CA SER A 175 11.34 -7.19 0.78
C SER A 175 12.88 -7.28 0.74
N GLY A 176 13.49 -8.07 1.60
CA GLY A 176 14.93 -8.29 1.63
C GLY A 176 15.40 -8.90 2.95
N PRO A 177 16.60 -9.50 2.98
CA PRO A 177 17.10 -10.27 4.13
C PRO A 177 17.20 -9.44 5.41
N THR A 178 17.49 -8.14 5.31
CA THR A 178 17.61 -7.24 6.48
C THR A 178 16.26 -6.92 7.15
N LYS A 179 15.14 -7.29 6.53
CA LYS A 179 13.79 -7.07 7.06
C LYS A 179 13.14 -8.34 7.60
N ARG A 180 13.84 -9.45 7.52
CA ARG A 180 13.35 -10.74 8.02
C ARG A 180 13.86 -10.97 9.42
N ILE A 181 12.98 -11.43 10.30
CA ILE A 181 13.34 -11.79 11.67
C ILE A 181 13.72 -13.27 11.66
N PRO A 182 14.88 -13.66 12.22
CA PRO A 182 15.28 -15.06 12.32
C PRO A 182 14.27 -15.90 13.10
N PRO A 183 14.03 -17.17 12.73
CA PRO A 183 13.01 -18.02 13.34
C PRO A 183 13.21 -18.25 14.84
N ASN A 184 14.45 -18.37 15.30
CA ASN A 184 14.77 -18.50 16.72
C ASN A 184 14.31 -17.27 17.55
N ILE A 185 14.38 -16.07 16.98
CA ILE A 185 13.88 -14.85 17.65
C ILE A 185 12.36 -14.83 17.69
N ILE A 186 11.70 -15.26 16.60
CA ILE A 186 10.24 -15.39 16.56
C ILE A 186 9.77 -16.42 17.60
N ILE A 187 10.41 -17.58 17.68
CA ILE A 187 10.09 -18.63 18.64
C ILE A 187 10.26 -18.13 20.08
N LYS A 188 11.36 -17.42 20.38
CA LYS A 188 11.58 -16.81 21.68
C LYS A 188 10.51 -15.76 22.04
N PHE A 189 10.07 -14.96 21.05
CA PHE A 189 8.95 -14.04 21.23
C PHE A 189 7.66 -14.79 21.56
N MET A 190 7.37 -15.91 20.87
CA MET A 190 6.22 -16.75 21.16
C MET A 190 6.26 -17.34 22.59
N GLU A 191 7.43 -17.76 23.05
CA GLU A 191 7.63 -18.21 24.44
C GLU A 191 7.21 -17.14 25.44
N LEU A 192 7.79 -15.95 25.33
CA LEU A 192 7.50 -14.83 26.24
C LEU A 192 6.01 -14.47 26.28
N ILE A 193 5.32 -14.54 25.14
CA ILE A 193 3.88 -14.28 25.09
C ILE A 193 3.08 -15.41 25.76
N CYS A 194 3.45 -16.65 25.48
CA CYS A 194 2.72 -17.83 25.99
C CYS A 194 2.91 -18.06 27.48
N ASP A 195 3.94 -17.52 28.10
CA ASP A 195 4.17 -17.59 29.56
C ASP A 195 3.07 -16.85 30.33
N THR A 196 2.45 -15.85 29.75
CA THR A 196 1.47 -14.98 30.39
C THR A 196 0.09 -14.99 29.74
N ASN A 197 -0.05 -15.54 28.53
CA ASN A 197 -1.28 -15.47 27.74
C ASN A 197 -1.57 -16.78 27.01
N ALA A 198 -2.85 -17.12 26.87
CA ALA A 198 -3.31 -18.06 25.87
C ALA A 198 -3.28 -17.35 24.51
N ALA A 199 -2.32 -17.67 23.64
CA ALA A 199 -2.11 -16.99 22.34
C ALA A 199 -2.18 -17.95 21.15
N LYS A 200 -2.67 -17.43 20.02
CA LYS A 200 -2.58 -18.02 18.68
C LYS A 200 -1.79 -17.09 17.77
N PHE A 201 -0.96 -17.66 16.89
CA PHE A 201 -0.08 -16.92 16.00
C PHE A 201 -0.46 -17.18 14.55
N PHE A 202 -0.79 -16.13 13.83
CA PHE A 202 -1.10 -16.15 12.40
C PHE A 202 0.17 -15.77 11.64
N LEU A 203 0.72 -16.71 10.87
CA LEU A 203 2.04 -16.57 10.25
C LEU A 203 1.89 -16.18 8.77
N ALA A 204 1.99 -14.89 8.46
CA ALA A 204 1.85 -14.40 7.08
C ALA A 204 3.19 -14.46 6.33
N THR A 205 3.20 -15.20 5.21
CA THR A 205 4.36 -15.36 4.32
C THR A 205 4.00 -15.09 2.87
N GLY A 206 5.03 -14.84 2.05
CA GLY A 206 4.95 -14.81 0.60
C GLY A 206 5.58 -16.06 -0.03
N LYS A 207 5.88 -15.97 -1.35
CA LYS A 207 6.46 -17.06 -2.16
C LYS A 207 7.98 -17.20 -2.05
N ASP A 208 8.63 -16.32 -1.32
CA ASP A 208 10.10 -16.30 -1.24
C ASP A 208 10.60 -17.55 -0.48
N ILE A 209 11.65 -18.18 -1.01
CA ILE A 209 12.20 -19.44 -0.45
C ILE A 209 12.64 -19.25 1.00
N ASP A 210 13.29 -18.14 1.32
CA ASP A 210 13.75 -17.88 2.69
C ASP A 210 12.57 -17.72 3.65
N GLU A 211 11.45 -17.09 3.22
CA GLU A 211 10.24 -16.98 4.02
C GLU A 211 9.62 -18.35 4.30
N GLN A 212 9.64 -19.24 3.30
CA GLN A 212 9.15 -20.60 3.44
C GLN A 212 10.03 -21.44 4.39
N ILE A 213 11.35 -21.24 4.38
CA ILE A 213 12.27 -21.88 5.35
C ILE A 213 11.92 -21.43 6.77
N ILE A 214 11.77 -20.11 7.00
CA ILE A 214 11.40 -19.58 8.31
C ILE A 214 10.04 -20.14 8.78
N LEU A 215 9.03 -20.17 7.90
CA LEU A 215 7.74 -20.76 8.22
C LEU A 215 7.87 -22.22 8.66
N LYS A 216 8.62 -23.03 7.89
CA LYS A 216 8.84 -24.45 8.19
C LYS A 216 9.52 -24.65 9.54
N GLU A 217 10.52 -23.85 9.88
CA GLU A 217 11.20 -23.93 11.18
C GLU A 217 10.26 -23.61 12.34
N ILE A 218 9.42 -22.58 12.21
CA ILE A 218 8.43 -22.24 13.23
C ILE A 218 7.39 -23.36 13.37
N MET A 219 6.90 -23.91 12.27
CA MET A 219 5.92 -24.99 12.25
C MET A 219 6.47 -26.32 12.78
N ASN A 220 7.79 -26.48 12.85
CA ASN A 220 8.46 -27.65 13.49
C ASN A 220 8.77 -27.40 14.97
N SER A 221 8.47 -26.22 15.51
CA SER A 221 8.69 -25.90 16.92
C SER A 221 7.57 -26.44 17.83
N LYS A 222 7.78 -26.33 19.16
CA LYS A 222 6.75 -26.66 20.17
C LYS A 222 5.48 -25.82 20.08
N PHE A 223 5.47 -24.76 19.28
CA PHE A 223 4.33 -23.85 19.06
C PHE A 223 3.46 -24.24 17.87
N LYS A 224 3.75 -25.32 17.16
CA LYS A 224 3.01 -25.78 15.97
C LYS A 224 1.49 -25.68 16.14
N ASP A 225 0.96 -26.21 17.24
CA ASP A 225 -0.50 -26.29 17.47
C ASP A 225 -1.13 -24.92 17.81
N ARG A 226 -0.32 -23.91 18.05
CA ARG A 226 -0.74 -22.52 18.27
C ARG A 226 -0.54 -21.64 17.04
N CYS A 227 0.02 -22.20 15.96
CA CYS A 227 0.33 -21.49 14.71
C CYS A 227 -0.69 -21.78 13.63
N ILE A 228 -1.12 -20.75 12.94
CA ILE A 228 -1.99 -20.82 11.76
C ILE A 228 -1.23 -20.22 10.61
N PRO A 229 -0.77 -21.03 9.63
CA PRO A 229 -0.05 -20.50 8.47
C PRO A 229 -1.01 -19.76 7.53
N LEU A 230 -0.65 -18.52 7.20
CA LEU A 230 -1.29 -17.69 6.18
C LEU A 230 -0.34 -17.64 4.98
N ASP A 231 -0.05 -18.83 4.44
CA ASP A 231 0.97 -18.99 3.41
C ASP A 231 0.50 -18.47 2.06
N ASN A 232 1.27 -17.55 1.51
CA ASN A 232 1.11 -17.00 0.16
C ASN A 232 -0.33 -16.55 -0.17
N LEU A 233 -1.06 -16.05 0.81
CA LEU A 233 -2.41 -15.53 0.61
C LEU A 233 -2.38 -14.18 -0.12
N ASN A 234 -3.45 -13.88 -0.85
CA ASN A 234 -3.65 -12.55 -1.38
C ASN A 234 -3.91 -11.56 -0.23
N ILE A 235 -3.52 -10.30 -0.43
CA ILE A 235 -3.70 -9.27 0.60
C ILE A 235 -5.18 -9.12 1.00
N VAL A 236 -6.11 -9.28 0.09
CA VAL A 236 -7.56 -9.21 0.37
C VAL A 236 -8.05 -10.31 1.31
N ASP A 237 -7.37 -11.45 1.34
CA ASP A 237 -7.71 -12.58 2.21
C ASP A 237 -7.09 -12.44 3.61
N ILE A 238 -6.01 -11.63 3.73
CA ILE A 238 -5.32 -11.36 5.01
C ILE A 238 -5.96 -10.18 5.74
N LEU A 239 -6.38 -9.14 5.03
CA LEU A 239 -6.92 -7.92 5.64
C LEU A 239 -8.10 -8.14 6.61
N PRO A 240 -8.99 -9.13 6.41
CA PRO A 240 -10.09 -9.38 7.34
C PRO A 240 -9.70 -10.14 8.62
N ILE A 241 -8.47 -10.69 8.69
CA ILE A 241 -7.91 -11.42 9.82
C ILE A 241 -7.37 -10.47 10.87
#